data_53bccee7ac3425b2df352205bed55e36
#
_entry.id   53bccee7ac3425b2df352205bed55e36
#
_cell.length_a   1.000
_cell.length_b   1.000
_cell.length_c   1.000
_cell.angle_alpha   90.00
_cell.angle_beta   90.00
_cell.angle_gamma   90.00
#
_symmetry.space_group_name_H-M   'P 1'
#
loop_
_entity.id
_entity.type
_entity.pdbx_description
1 polymer ?
#
loop_
_entity_poly.entity_id
_entity_poly.type
_entity_poly.pdbx_seq_one_letter_code
_entity_poly.pdbx_strand_id
1 'polypeptide(L)'
;MIVKHGNVLLFEEGGFVLRDIRVENGKIKEIAPELQAAEGEEVFDASGKYVTPGMIDAHSHICISEEGMGSIGDDCCDYSGALTPELEVLDGIYPFDRAVIDSVRAGVTAACVCPGSDHIACNWAIYR
;
A
#
# COMPACT_ATOMS: atom_id res chain seq x y z
N MET A 1 19.48 -8.30 -4.19
CA MET A 1 19.58 -6.91 -3.69
C MET A 1 19.76 -6.93 -2.18
N ILE A 2 20.58 -6.04 -1.64
CA ILE A 2 20.75 -5.85 -0.21
C ILE A 2 20.46 -4.38 0.18
N VAL A 3 19.67 -4.17 1.22
CA VAL A 3 19.44 -2.86 1.86
C VAL A 3 20.35 -2.78 3.06
N LYS A 4 21.20 -1.77 3.13
CA LYS A 4 22.20 -1.61 4.18
C LYS A 4 21.93 -0.44 5.11
N HIS A 5 22.29 -0.58 6.37
CA HIS A 5 22.29 0.47 7.39
C HIS A 5 20.91 1.11 7.66
N GLY A 6 19.82 0.38 7.44
CA GLY A 6 18.47 0.88 7.69
C GLY A 6 18.07 0.81 9.16
N ASN A 7 17.29 1.81 9.64
CA ASN A 7 16.55 1.66 10.89
C ASN A 7 15.30 0.84 10.61
N VAL A 8 15.40 -0.47 10.76
CA VAL A 8 14.33 -1.44 10.39
C VAL A 8 13.36 -1.60 11.55
N LEU A 9 12.06 -1.52 11.27
CA LEU A 9 11.02 -1.81 12.25
C LEU A 9 10.92 -3.32 12.47
N LEU A 10 11.32 -3.76 13.65
CA LEU A 10 11.23 -5.16 14.09
C LEU A 10 10.42 -5.22 15.40
N PHE A 11 9.17 -5.67 15.30
CA PHE A 11 8.26 -5.74 16.45
C PHE A 11 8.77 -6.67 17.54
N GLU A 12 9.45 -7.75 17.17
CA GLU A 12 10.05 -8.72 18.08
C GLU A 12 11.22 -8.14 18.88
N GLU A 13 11.88 -7.12 18.34
CA GLU A 13 12.98 -6.39 19.01
C GLU A 13 12.50 -5.08 19.66
N GLY A 14 11.18 -4.84 19.67
CA GLY A 14 10.55 -3.70 20.36
C GLY A 14 10.61 -2.37 19.63
N GLY A 15 10.92 -2.35 18.32
CA GLY A 15 10.90 -1.11 17.55
C GLY A 15 11.91 -1.04 16.41
N PHE A 16 12.47 0.15 16.22
CA PHE A 16 13.44 0.38 15.16
C PHE A 16 14.86 -0.01 15.60
N VAL A 17 15.49 -0.86 14.82
CA VAL A 17 16.84 -1.37 15.07
C VAL A 17 17.68 -1.27 13.80
N LEU A 18 18.94 -0.90 13.94
CA LEU A 18 19.86 -0.83 12.79
C LEU A 18 20.13 -2.23 12.25
N ARG A 19 19.71 -2.51 11.02
CA ARG A 19 19.83 -3.81 10.37
C ARG A 19 20.06 -3.65 8.87
N ASP A 20 20.66 -4.69 8.31
CA ASP A 20 20.72 -4.93 6.87
C ASP A 20 19.66 -5.96 6.49
N ILE A 21 19.10 -5.84 5.27
CA ILE A 21 18.07 -6.73 4.75
C ILE A 21 18.51 -7.26 3.39
N ARG A 22 18.55 -8.58 3.21
CA ARG A 22 18.74 -9.21 1.90
C ARG A 22 17.40 -9.62 1.32
N VAL A 23 17.17 -9.23 0.05
CA VAL A 23 15.98 -9.58 -0.71
C VAL A 23 16.38 -10.46 -1.90
N GLU A 24 15.75 -11.62 -2.02
CA GLU A 24 15.90 -12.54 -3.14
C GLU A 24 14.53 -12.99 -3.65
N ASN A 25 14.35 -12.97 -4.97
CA ASN A 25 13.10 -13.39 -5.62
C ASN A 25 11.84 -12.68 -5.05
N GLY A 26 11.96 -11.38 -4.76
CA GLY A 26 10.87 -10.56 -4.20
C GLY A 26 10.50 -10.87 -2.75
N LYS A 27 11.34 -11.62 -2.03
CA LYS A 27 11.12 -11.97 -0.62
C LYS A 27 12.31 -11.57 0.23
N ILE A 28 12.02 -11.16 1.47
CA ILE A 28 13.07 -10.98 2.49
C ILE A 28 13.64 -12.37 2.81
N LYS A 29 14.94 -12.52 2.55
CA LYS A 29 15.66 -13.76 2.83
C LYS A 29 16.34 -13.74 4.19
N GLU A 30 16.91 -12.60 4.55
CA GLU A 30 17.70 -12.45 5.75
C GLU A 30 17.63 -11.03 6.29
N ILE A 31 17.59 -10.89 7.61
CA ILE A 31 17.74 -9.61 8.33
C ILE A 31 18.82 -9.85 9.38
N ALA A 32 19.87 -9.04 9.35
CA ALA A 32 20.99 -9.17 10.30
C ALA A 32 21.62 -7.82 10.64
N PRO A 33 22.41 -7.74 11.72
CA PRO A 33 23.11 -6.50 12.08
C PRO A 33 24.05 -6.01 10.98
N GLU A 34 24.68 -6.94 10.26
CA GLU A 34 25.56 -6.66 9.14
C GLU A 34 25.54 -7.83 8.14
N LEU A 35 25.37 -7.52 6.86
CA LEU A 35 25.42 -8.48 5.76
C LEU A 35 26.48 -8.04 4.74
N GLN A 36 27.28 -8.97 4.27
CA GLN A 36 28.24 -8.71 3.20
C GLN A 36 27.54 -8.83 1.85
N ALA A 37 27.66 -7.80 1.00
CA ALA A 37 27.16 -7.89 -0.36
C ALA A 37 27.98 -8.90 -1.16
N ALA A 38 27.29 -9.73 -1.95
CA ALA A 38 27.94 -10.61 -2.89
C ALA A 38 28.46 -9.84 -4.11
N GLU A 39 29.36 -10.44 -4.86
CA GLU A 39 29.86 -9.83 -6.11
C GLU A 39 28.71 -9.61 -7.09
N GLY A 40 28.55 -8.36 -7.55
CA GLY A 40 27.44 -7.96 -8.45
C GLY A 40 26.08 -7.83 -7.80
N GLU A 41 25.96 -8.00 -6.47
CA GLU A 41 24.70 -7.78 -5.77
C GLU A 41 24.38 -6.28 -5.69
N GLU A 42 23.17 -5.90 -6.09
CA GLU A 42 22.69 -4.53 -5.97
C GLU A 42 22.62 -4.12 -4.49
N VAL A 43 23.22 -2.98 -4.15
CA VAL A 43 23.25 -2.43 -2.80
C VAL A 43 22.48 -1.13 -2.73
N PHE A 44 21.49 -1.06 -1.84
CA PHE A 44 20.78 0.16 -1.50
C PHE A 44 21.22 0.63 -0.11
N ASP A 45 21.82 1.82 -0.04
CA ASP A 45 22.19 2.43 1.24
C ASP A 45 20.99 3.15 1.86
N ALA A 46 20.54 2.65 2.99
CA ALA A 46 19.44 3.18 3.80
C ALA A 46 19.91 3.93 5.05
N SER A 47 21.18 4.38 5.07
CA SER A 47 21.73 5.15 6.20
C SER A 47 20.84 6.35 6.53
N GLY A 48 20.45 6.45 7.80
CA GLY A 48 19.57 7.51 8.30
C GLY A 48 18.09 7.38 7.87
N LYS A 49 17.70 6.32 7.15
CA LYS A 49 16.33 6.08 6.74
C LYS A 49 15.66 5.06 7.67
N TYR A 50 14.34 5.19 7.79
CA TYR A 50 13.49 4.19 8.43
C TYR A 50 12.98 3.21 7.38
N VAL A 51 13.06 1.92 7.69
CA VAL A 51 12.60 0.83 6.84
C VAL A 51 11.45 0.12 7.55
N THR A 52 10.29 0.16 6.95
CA THR A 52 9.06 -0.43 7.50
C THR A 52 8.44 -1.40 6.48
N PRO A 53 7.59 -2.33 6.91
CA PRO A 53 6.65 -2.96 6.00
C PRO A 53 5.85 -1.90 5.24
N GLY A 54 5.40 -2.23 4.03
CA GLY A 54 4.50 -1.35 3.29
C GLY A 54 3.24 -1.07 4.12
N MET A 55 2.80 0.17 4.10
CA MET A 55 1.59 0.58 4.82
C MET A 55 0.34 0.00 4.16
N ILE A 56 -0.64 -0.35 4.98
CA ILE A 56 -1.95 -0.82 4.54
C ILE A 56 -2.97 0.21 4.97
N ASP A 57 -3.66 0.82 4.01
CA ASP A 57 -4.80 1.67 4.30
C ASP A 57 -6.04 0.79 4.41
N ALA A 58 -6.59 0.73 5.63
CA ALA A 58 -7.72 -0.15 5.92
C ALA A 58 -9.08 0.43 5.53
N HIS A 59 -9.14 1.70 5.14
CA HIS A 59 -10.37 2.37 4.71
C HIS A 59 -10.03 3.52 3.77
N SER A 60 -10.36 3.37 2.50
CA SER A 60 -10.06 4.33 1.44
C SER A 60 -11.18 4.39 0.41
N HIS A 61 -11.26 5.49 -0.32
CA HIS A 61 -12.11 5.65 -1.51
C HIS A 61 -11.27 5.81 -2.78
N ILE A 62 -10.00 5.46 -2.70
CA ILE A 62 -9.07 5.52 -3.85
C ILE A 62 -9.64 4.70 -5.02
N CYS A 63 -9.48 5.20 -6.22
CA CYS A 63 -9.96 4.61 -7.47
C CYS A 63 -11.48 4.62 -7.69
N ILE A 64 -12.29 4.96 -6.71
CA ILE A 64 -13.74 5.14 -6.87
C ILE A 64 -14.17 6.59 -6.62
N SER A 65 -13.28 7.42 -6.11
CA SER A 65 -13.38 8.88 -6.08
C SER A 65 -12.09 9.41 -6.71
N GLU A 66 -12.09 9.53 -8.06
CA GLU A 66 -10.88 9.79 -8.83
C GLU A 66 -10.29 11.18 -8.54
N GLU A 67 -8.99 11.21 -8.27
CA GLU A 67 -8.26 12.43 -7.93
C GLU A 67 -8.34 13.47 -9.04
N GLY A 68 -8.91 14.64 -8.72
CA GLY A 68 -8.98 15.79 -9.61
C GLY A 68 -10.09 15.76 -10.67
N MET A 69 -10.92 14.72 -10.71
CA MET A 69 -11.99 14.57 -11.72
C MET A 69 -13.33 15.18 -11.29
N GLY A 70 -13.48 15.52 -10.02
CA GLY A 70 -14.75 16.01 -9.47
C GLY A 70 -15.89 15.00 -9.62
N SER A 71 -17.12 15.49 -9.83
CA SER A 71 -18.30 14.62 -9.86
C SER A 71 -18.35 13.61 -11.02
N ILE A 72 -17.51 13.76 -12.04
CA ILE A 72 -17.45 12.81 -13.17
C ILE A 72 -16.69 11.54 -12.76
N GLY A 73 -15.71 11.67 -11.87
CA GLY A 73 -14.91 10.54 -11.36
C GLY A 73 -15.35 10.12 -9.96
N ASP A 74 -16.58 10.40 -9.55
CA ASP A 74 -17.08 10.06 -8.21
C ASP A 74 -18.11 8.92 -8.31
N ASP A 75 -17.60 7.69 -8.27
CA ASP A 75 -18.37 6.46 -8.18
C ASP A 75 -18.46 5.95 -6.73
N CYS A 76 -18.17 6.83 -5.77
CA CYS A 76 -18.10 6.45 -4.36
C CYS A 76 -19.45 6.04 -3.79
N CYS A 77 -20.54 6.66 -4.24
CA CYS A 77 -21.88 6.42 -3.72
C CYS A 77 -22.89 6.12 -4.84
N ASP A 78 -23.70 5.09 -4.66
CA ASP A 78 -24.85 4.84 -5.53
C ASP A 78 -26.10 5.51 -4.96
N TYR A 79 -26.73 6.33 -5.79
CA TYR A 79 -27.97 7.06 -5.44
C TYR A 79 -29.21 6.49 -6.13
N SER A 80 -29.10 5.35 -6.82
CA SER A 80 -30.22 4.74 -7.57
C SER A 80 -31.26 4.10 -6.66
N GLY A 81 -30.89 3.69 -5.46
CA GLY A 81 -31.78 3.06 -4.49
C GLY A 81 -31.29 3.22 -3.05
N ALA A 82 -32.19 2.99 -2.10
CA ALA A 82 -31.86 3.04 -0.67
C ALA A 82 -31.05 1.81 -0.20
N LEU A 83 -31.16 0.70 -0.93
CA LEU A 83 -30.47 -0.56 -0.66
C LEU A 83 -29.96 -1.13 -1.98
N THR A 84 -28.67 -1.26 -2.12
CA THR A 84 -28.01 -1.75 -3.34
C THR A 84 -26.95 -2.81 -3.02
N PRO A 85 -27.32 -3.90 -2.30
CA PRO A 85 -26.37 -4.91 -1.85
C PRO A 85 -25.80 -5.77 -2.98
N GLU A 86 -26.41 -5.72 -4.17
CA GLU A 86 -25.98 -6.41 -5.38
C GLU A 86 -24.81 -5.75 -6.11
N LEU A 87 -24.49 -4.51 -5.77
CA LEU A 87 -23.37 -3.79 -6.40
C LEU A 87 -22.03 -4.27 -5.85
N GLU A 88 -21.06 -4.30 -6.73
CA GLU A 88 -19.67 -4.63 -6.37
C GLU A 88 -18.77 -3.42 -6.60
N VAL A 89 -18.01 -3.03 -5.59
CA VAL A 89 -17.10 -1.88 -5.69
C VAL A 89 -16.07 -2.06 -6.82
N LEU A 90 -15.78 -3.31 -7.19
CA LEU A 90 -14.86 -3.61 -8.30
C LEU A 90 -15.30 -3.02 -9.64
N ASP A 91 -16.61 -2.86 -9.85
CA ASP A 91 -17.15 -2.32 -11.09
C ASP A 91 -16.92 -0.80 -11.22
N GLY A 92 -16.75 -0.10 -10.09
CA GLY A 92 -16.43 1.33 -10.04
C GLY A 92 -14.94 1.64 -9.95
N ILE A 93 -14.06 0.63 -9.84
CA ILE A 93 -12.62 0.90 -9.68
C ILE A 93 -11.98 1.38 -10.98
N TYR A 94 -11.41 2.57 -10.94
CA TYR A 94 -10.52 3.09 -11.98
C TYR A 94 -9.04 2.90 -11.60
N PRO A 95 -8.36 1.87 -12.12
CA PRO A 95 -7.02 1.48 -11.67
C PRO A 95 -5.91 2.47 -12.08
N PHE A 96 -6.20 3.44 -12.95
CA PHE A 96 -5.26 4.46 -13.40
C PHE A 96 -5.40 5.78 -12.65
N ASP A 97 -6.15 5.78 -11.56
CA ASP A 97 -6.26 6.94 -10.69
C ASP A 97 -4.87 7.41 -10.22
N ARG A 98 -4.64 8.70 -10.32
CA ARG A 98 -3.39 9.35 -9.91
C ARG A 98 -3.08 9.09 -8.43
N ALA A 99 -4.10 9.03 -7.60
CA ALA A 99 -3.97 8.77 -6.17
C ALA A 99 -3.27 7.43 -5.88
N VAL A 100 -3.35 6.44 -6.78
CA VAL A 100 -2.60 5.17 -6.67
C VAL A 100 -1.10 5.42 -6.69
N ILE A 101 -0.63 6.20 -7.68
CA ILE A 101 0.81 6.50 -7.83
C ILE A 101 1.31 7.28 -6.62
N ASP A 102 0.55 8.25 -6.16
CA ASP A 102 0.94 9.11 -5.04
C ASP A 102 0.92 8.33 -3.73
N SER A 103 -0.04 7.40 -3.54
CA SER A 103 -0.08 6.48 -2.40
C SER A 103 1.11 5.53 -2.37
N VAL A 104 1.47 4.92 -3.51
CA VAL A 104 2.65 4.05 -3.61
C VAL A 104 3.93 4.82 -3.29
N ARG A 105 4.08 6.04 -3.79
CA ARG A 105 5.22 6.92 -3.47
C ARG A 105 5.30 7.29 -1.99
N ALA A 106 4.15 7.37 -1.31
CA ALA A 106 4.08 7.60 0.13
C ALA A 106 4.31 6.32 0.96
N GLY A 107 4.45 5.14 0.31
CA GLY A 107 4.73 3.87 0.97
C GLY A 107 3.49 3.03 1.30
N VAL A 108 2.30 3.40 0.80
CA VAL A 108 1.10 2.56 0.89
C VAL A 108 1.17 1.49 -0.19
N THR A 109 1.10 0.22 0.21
CA THR A 109 1.26 -0.93 -0.68
C THR A 109 -0.02 -1.75 -0.85
N ALA A 110 -1.02 -1.50 -0.03
CA ALA A 110 -2.35 -2.05 -0.16
C ALA A 110 -3.39 -1.07 0.41
N ALA A 111 -4.55 -0.99 -0.22
CA ALA A 111 -5.67 -0.20 0.26
C ALA A 111 -6.96 -1.01 0.21
N CYS A 112 -7.77 -0.91 1.25
CA CYS A 112 -9.12 -1.42 1.26
C CYS A 112 -10.03 -0.34 0.68
N VAL A 113 -10.52 -0.57 -0.54
CA VAL A 113 -11.41 0.36 -1.23
C VAL A 113 -12.84 0.09 -0.76
N CYS A 114 -13.43 1.10 -0.13
CA CYS A 114 -14.77 1.04 0.42
C CYS A 114 -15.65 2.04 -0.33
N PRO A 115 -16.86 1.69 -0.73
CA PRO A 115 -17.83 2.68 -1.18
C PRO A 115 -18.20 3.61 -0.03
N GLY A 116 -18.54 4.84 -0.36
CA GLY A 116 -19.19 5.74 0.57
C GLY A 116 -20.60 5.22 0.88
N SER A 117 -21.10 5.49 2.06
CA SER A 117 -22.42 4.99 2.42
C SER A 117 -23.27 6.05 3.10
N ASP A 118 -24.34 6.40 2.42
CA ASP A 118 -25.53 6.94 3.11
C ASP A 118 -26.49 5.83 3.52
N HIS A 119 -26.31 4.59 3.01
CA HIS A 119 -27.20 3.43 3.17
C HIS A 119 -26.40 2.12 3.29
N ILE A 120 -27.03 0.96 3.14
CA ILE A 120 -26.34 -0.34 3.15
C ILE A 120 -25.57 -0.50 1.84
N ALA A 121 -24.27 -0.46 1.94
CA ALA A 121 -23.33 -0.48 0.82
C ALA A 121 -22.89 -1.91 0.44
N CYS A 122 -22.32 -2.00 -0.75
CA CYS A 122 -21.80 -3.18 -1.41
C CYS A 122 -20.53 -3.79 -0.76
N ASN A 123 -20.01 -4.84 -1.37
CA ASN A 123 -18.79 -5.51 -0.95
C ASN A 123 -17.54 -4.63 -1.14
N TRP A 124 -16.53 -4.84 -0.29
CA TRP A 124 -15.26 -4.15 -0.34
C TRP A 124 -14.26 -4.87 -1.25
N ALA A 125 -13.31 -4.11 -1.80
CA ALA A 125 -12.21 -4.66 -2.56
C ALA A 125 -10.86 -4.29 -1.93
N ILE A 126 -9.86 -5.17 -2.11
CA ILE A 126 -8.48 -4.88 -1.72
C ILE A 126 -7.68 -4.61 -2.99
N TYR A 127 -7.11 -3.41 -3.07
CA TYR A 127 -6.19 -3.00 -4.14
C TYR A 127 -4.74 -3.20 -3.67
N ARG A 128 -3.90 -3.86 -4.53
CA ARG A 128 -2.49 -4.13 -4.25
C ARG A 128 -1.62 -3.74 -5.42
#